data_cfc4698e91529ebe6f2a3adbc5af82b8
#
_entry.id   cfc4698e91529ebe6f2a3adbc5af82b8
#
_cell.length_a   1.000
_cell.length_b   1.000
_cell.length_c   1.000
_cell.angle_alpha   90.00
_cell.angle_beta   90.00
_cell.angle_gamma   90.00
#
_symmetry.space_group_name_H-M   'P 1'
#
loop_
_entity.id
_entity.type
_entity.pdbx_description
1 polymer ?
#
loop_
_entity_poly.entity_id
_entity_poly.type
_entity_poly.pdbx_seq_one_letter_code
_entity_poly.pdbx_strand_id
1 'polypeptide(L)'
;MTDDPGRETPATTRDRLKAGFAPGSTRRMTVLGLIVGNALAQLDPTQEDSVLYASGYGESRALEDSLDSFPAPSPTLFQTSIHPSAVQQLLIGRQRAIREFMPLSGGDLLAFHALRASMLAPSARALLCGGEETGTWLLEHRLASERTFGFAAALARQPGTGSLGRVRLAHAEGKGSLGLAGLFDLLHTKTEFDGWIAPGWRMTLTWA
;
A
#
# COMPACT_ATOMS: atom_id res chain seq x y z
N MET A 1 -1.64 -9.49 4.67
CA MET A 1 -0.30 -9.82 4.12
C MET A 1 0.59 -8.60 4.24
N THR A 2 1.81 -8.77 4.71
CA THR A 2 2.77 -7.69 4.97
C THR A 2 4.15 -8.10 4.50
N ASP A 3 4.95 -7.15 4.02
CA ASP A 3 6.35 -7.34 3.62
C ASP A 3 7.17 -6.13 4.13
N ASP A 4 8.18 -6.42 4.92
CA ASP A 4 9.17 -5.44 5.40
C ASP A 4 10.55 -5.95 4.97
N PRO A 5 11.14 -5.40 3.89
CA PRO A 5 12.45 -5.79 3.43
C PRO A 5 13.57 -5.54 4.47
N GLY A 6 13.32 -4.68 5.45
CA GLY A 6 14.31 -4.34 6.46
C GLY A 6 15.59 -3.76 5.84
N ARG A 7 16.69 -4.51 5.94
CA ARG A 7 18.01 -4.10 5.40
C ARG A 7 18.31 -4.66 4.01
N GLU A 8 17.36 -5.31 3.35
CA GLU A 8 17.56 -5.78 1.98
C GLU A 8 17.85 -4.61 1.03
N THR A 9 18.74 -4.84 0.08
CA THR A 9 18.91 -3.88 -1.01
C THR A 9 17.72 -3.96 -1.98
N PRO A 10 17.44 -2.90 -2.75
CA PRO A 10 16.41 -2.94 -3.79
C PRO A 10 16.56 -4.11 -4.77
N ALA A 11 17.82 -4.46 -5.11
CA ALA A 11 18.12 -5.59 -5.99
C ALA A 11 17.75 -6.93 -5.34
N THR A 12 18.12 -7.13 -4.07
CA THR A 12 17.79 -8.35 -3.31
C THR A 12 16.29 -8.52 -3.16
N THR A 13 15.58 -7.45 -2.79
CA THR A 13 14.11 -7.46 -2.67
C THR A 13 13.46 -7.80 -4.01
N ARG A 14 13.94 -7.21 -5.11
CA ARG A 14 13.47 -7.53 -6.46
C ARG A 14 13.68 -9.00 -6.80
N ASP A 15 14.86 -9.54 -6.54
CA ASP A 15 15.19 -10.94 -6.84
C ASP A 15 14.33 -11.92 -6.04
N ARG A 16 14.05 -11.62 -4.79
CA ARG A 16 13.18 -12.41 -3.92
C ARG A 16 11.72 -12.41 -4.42
N LEU A 17 11.20 -11.27 -4.81
CA LEU A 17 9.77 -11.10 -5.12
C LEU A 17 9.41 -11.42 -6.57
N LYS A 18 10.33 -11.26 -7.53
CA LYS A 18 10.03 -11.47 -8.96
C LYS A 18 9.52 -12.88 -9.28
N ALA A 19 9.86 -13.88 -8.47
CA ALA A 19 9.42 -15.26 -8.66
C ALA A 19 7.90 -15.43 -8.49
N GLY A 20 7.23 -14.51 -7.76
CA GLY A 20 5.77 -14.49 -7.57
C GLY A 20 4.98 -13.95 -8.78
N PHE A 21 5.66 -13.55 -9.86
CA PHE A 21 5.04 -12.92 -11.01
C PHE A 21 5.37 -13.68 -12.31
N ALA A 22 4.52 -13.52 -13.32
CA ALA A 22 4.76 -14.10 -14.63
C ALA A 22 6.07 -13.55 -15.25
N PRO A 23 6.84 -14.37 -15.98
CA PRO A 23 8.06 -13.92 -16.65
C PRO A 23 7.81 -12.67 -17.51
N GLY A 24 8.64 -11.66 -17.34
CA GLY A 24 8.57 -10.40 -18.09
C GLY A 24 7.59 -9.37 -17.55
N SER A 25 6.60 -9.74 -16.72
CA SER A 25 5.62 -8.79 -16.15
C SER A 25 6.25 -7.79 -15.16
N THR A 26 7.38 -8.17 -14.56
CA THR A 26 8.06 -7.34 -13.55
C THR A 26 8.98 -6.26 -14.15
N ARG A 27 9.15 -6.22 -15.47
CA ARG A 27 10.09 -5.26 -16.11
C ARG A 27 9.75 -3.79 -15.83
N ARG A 28 8.46 -3.48 -15.67
CA ARG A 28 7.96 -2.13 -15.40
C ARG A 28 7.51 -1.93 -13.95
N MET A 29 7.74 -2.91 -13.09
CA MET A 29 7.39 -2.80 -11.68
C MET A 29 8.56 -2.20 -10.90
N THR A 30 8.27 -1.21 -10.08
CA THR A 30 9.19 -0.67 -9.07
C THR A 30 9.39 -1.68 -7.93
N VAL A 31 10.31 -1.43 -7.02
CA VAL A 31 10.46 -2.26 -5.81
C VAL A 31 9.19 -2.18 -4.97
N LEU A 32 8.64 -0.98 -4.77
CA LEU A 32 7.35 -0.79 -4.10
C LEU A 32 6.24 -1.58 -4.82
N GLY A 33 6.22 -1.52 -6.15
CA GLY A 33 5.28 -2.27 -6.98
C GLY A 33 5.34 -3.78 -6.77
N LEU A 34 6.54 -4.34 -6.61
CA LEU A 34 6.73 -5.76 -6.33
C LEU A 34 6.25 -6.12 -4.92
N ILE A 35 6.59 -5.31 -3.91
CA ILE A 35 6.19 -5.54 -2.51
C ILE A 35 4.67 -5.51 -2.37
N VAL A 36 4.04 -4.41 -2.78
CA VAL A 36 2.58 -4.23 -2.67
C VAL A 36 1.85 -5.21 -3.58
N GLY A 37 2.34 -5.39 -4.81
CA GLY A 37 1.78 -6.33 -5.77
C GLY A 37 1.80 -7.78 -5.27
N ASN A 38 2.90 -8.22 -4.66
CA ASN A 38 2.99 -9.55 -4.06
C ASN A 38 2.02 -9.72 -2.88
N ALA A 39 1.92 -8.73 -2.00
CA ALA A 39 0.97 -8.75 -0.88
C ALA A 39 -0.49 -8.79 -1.37
N LEU A 40 -0.86 -7.96 -2.35
CA LEU A 40 -2.19 -7.93 -2.94
C LEU A 40 -2.50 -9.23 -3.71
N ALA A 41 -1.53 -9.77 -4.42
CA ALA A 41 -1.66 -11.01 -5.18
C ALA A 41 -2.11 -12.21 -4.34
N GLN A 42 -1.68 -12.27 -3.08
CA GLN A 42 -2.03 -13.32 -2.14
C GLN A 42 -3.50 -13.25 -1.67
N LEU A 43 -4.17 -12.11 -1.86
CA LEU A 43 -5.60 -11.94 -1.58
C LEU A 43 -6.49 -12.34 -2.76
N ASP A 44 -5.90 -12.69 -3.90
CA ASP A 44 -6.58 -13.09 -5.14
C ASP A 44 -7.74 -12.13 -5.52
N PRO A 45 -7.43 -10.90 -5.99
CA PRO A 45 -8.43 -9.92 -6.37
C PRO A 45 -9.38 -10.46 -7.45
N THR A 46 -10.67 -10.16 -7.32
CA THR A 46 -11.73 -10.55 -8.24
C THR A 46 -12.44 -9.31 -8.82
N GLN A 47 -13.26 -9.52 -9.84
CA GLN A 47 -14.06 -8.45 -10.45
C GLN A 47 -15.12 -7.84 -9.50
N GLU A 48 -15.41 -8.49 -8.38
CA GLU A 48 -16.37 -8.00 -7.38
C GLU A 48 -15.70 -7.12 -6.31
N ASP A 49 -14.36 -7.06 -6.28
CA ASP A 49 -13.62 -6.34 -5.24
C ASP A 49 -13.41 -4.87 -5.61
N SER A 50 -13.48 -4.02 -4.58
CA SER A 50 -12.90 -2.68 -4.63
C SER A 50 -11.47 -2.75 -4.13
N VAL A 51 -10.52 -2.22 -4.91
CA VAL A 51 -9.10 -2.15 -4.53
C VAL A 51 -8.76 -0.70 -4.20
N LEU A 52 -8.27 -0.49 -2.98
CA LEU A 52 -7.78 0.79 -2.51
C LEU A 52 -6.27 0.71 -2.33
N TYR A 53 -5.54 1.63 -2.94
CA TYR A 53 -4.09 1.71 -2.83
C TYR A 53 -3.67 2.99 -2.16
N ALA A 54 -2.99 2.88 -1.02
CA ALA A 54 -2.55 4.00 -0.21
C ALA A 54 -1.02 4.11 -0.17
N SER A 55 -0.51 5.28 -0.55
CA SER A 55 0.90 5.64 -0.39
C SER A 55 1.02 7.15 -0.22
N GLY A 56 1.80 7.60 0.75
CA GLY A 56 2.04 9.03 0.97
C GLY A 56 2.97 9.62 -0.08
N TYR A 57 3.98 8.86 -0.47
CA TYR A 57 5.04 9.32 -1.36
C TYR A 57 5.04 8.61 -2.72
N GLY A 58 4.28 7.53 -2.88
CA GLY A 58 4.25 6.76 -4.12
C GLY A 58 5.58 6.11 -4.46
N GLU A 59 5.90 6.13 -5.75
CA GLU A 59 7.07 5.50 -6.35
C GLU A 59 8.31 6.43 -6.25
N SER A 60 8.75 6.76 -5.02
CA SER A 60 9.78 7.79 -4.78
C SER A 60 11.10 7.51 -5.51
N ARG A 61 11.57 6.25 -5.52
CA ARG A 61 12.79 5.91 -6.24
C ARG A 61 12.67 6.05 -7.76
N ALA A 62 11.54 5.63 -8.30
CA ALA A 62 11.30 5.80 -9.72
C ALA A 62 11.15 7.28 -10.09
N LEU A 63 10.66 8.11 -9.18
CA LEU A 63 10.63 9.56 -9.33
C LEU A 63 12.06 10.14 -9.34
N GLU A 64 12.93 9.73 -8.40
CA GLU A 64 14.34 10.10 -8.38
C GLU A 64 15.01 9.75 -9.71
N ASP A 65 14.91 8.49 -10.15
CA ASP A 65 15.49 8.02 -11.41
C ASP A 65 14.97 8.83 -12.61
N SER A 66 13.68 9.21 -12.60
CA SER A 66 13.08 10.03 -13.65
C SER A 66 13.66 11.45 -13.67
N LEU A 67 13.80 12.07 -12.51
CA LEU A 67 14.36 13.41 -12.37
C LEU A 67 15.86 13.44 -12.71
N ASP A 68 16.60 12.44 -12.29
CA ASP A 68 18.03 12.30 -12.59
C ASP A 68 18.31 12.06 -14.09
N SER A 69 17.29 11.65 -14.84
CA SER A 69 17.44 11.48 -16.30
C SER A 69 17.48 12.79 -17.10
N PHE A 70 17.19 13.95 -16.48
CA PHE A 70 17.31 15.24 -17.16
C PHE A 70 18.79 15.62 -17.42
N PRO A 71 19.11 16.30 -18.53
CA PRO A 71 18.21 16.95 -19.50
C PRO A 71 17.67 16.05 -20.62
N ALA A 72 17.92 14.74 -20.60
CA ALA A 72 17.39 13.78 -21.57
C ALA A 72 16.37 12.85 -20.93
N PRO A 73 15.13 13.33 -20.61
CA PRO A 73 14.17 12.60 -19.80
C PRO A 73 13.74 11.28 -20.45
N SER A 74 13.71 10.21 -19.65
CA SER A 74 13.25 8.89 -20.08
C SER A 74 11.73 8.77 -19.91
N PRO A 75 10.95 8.57 -21.00
CA PRO A 75 9.51 8.37 -20.90
C PRO A 75 9.12 7.13 -20.05
N THR A 76 9.97 6.09 -20.08
CA THR A 76 9.72 4.89 -19.28
C THR A 76 9.90 5.13 -17.80
N LEU A 77 10.96 5.84 -17.39
CA LEU A 77 11.18 6.21 -15.99
C LEU A 77 10.06 7.12 -15.48
N PHE A 78 9.67 8.11 -16.27
CA PHE A 78 8.52 8.95 -15.94
C PHE A 78 7.25 8.13 -15.74
N GLN A 79 6.94 7.21 -16.65
CA GLN A 79 5.76 6.35 -16.56
C GLN A 79 5.74 5.48 -15.28
N THR A 80 6.89 4.97 -14.85
CA THR A 80 6.99 4.14 -13.64
C THR A 80 6.97 4.95 -12.36
N SER A 81 7.24 6.27 -12.42
CA SER A 81 7.19 7.16 -11.26
C SER A 81 5.78 7.66 -10.90
N ILE A 82 4.80 7.42 -11.77
CA ILE A 82 3.44 7.92 -11.55
C ILE A 82 2.69 6.96 -10.62
N HIS A 83 2.27 7.48 -9.47
CA HIS A 83 1.31 6.80 -8.60
C HIS A 83 -0.03 6.63 -9.34
N PRO A 84 -0.66 5.47 -9.37
CA PRO A 84 -0.45 4.26 -8.59
C PRO A 84 0.09 3.07 -9.41
N SER A 85 1.26 3.20 -10.01
CA SER A 85 1.78 2.20 -10.96
C SER A 85 1.90 0.79 -10.38
N ALA A 86 2.20 0.67 -9.08
CA ALA A 86 2.36 -0.59 -8.38
C ALA A 86 1.19 -1.58 -8.59
N VAL A 87 -0.02 -1.13 -8.29
CA VAL A 87 -1.23 -1.96 -8.38
C VAL A 87 -1.68 -2.15 -9.83
N GLN A 88 -1.58 -1.10 -10.64
CA GLN A 88 -1.94 -1.16 -12.06
C GLN A 88 -1.11 -2.22 -12.80
N GLN A 89 0.20 -2.26 -12.60
CA GLN A 89 1.07 -3.25 -13.26
C GLN A 89 0.72 -4.68 -12.87
N LEU A 90 0.35 -4.94 -11.61
CA LEU A 90 -0.12 -6.25 -11.17
C LEU A 90 -1.40 -6.66 -11.89
N LEU A 91 -2.42 -5.79 -11.87
CA LEU A 91 -3.75 -6.09 -12.43
C LEU A 91 -3.68 -6.29 -13.94
N ILE A 92 -2.95 -5.43 -14.66
CA ILE A 92 -2.70 -5.56 -16.10
C ILE A 92 -1.94 -6.86 -16.41
N GLY A 93 -0.86 -7.14 -15.69
CA GLY A 93 -0.05 -8.34 -15.91
C GLY A 93 -0.82 -9.65 -15.67
N ARG A 94 -1.81 -9.62 -14.79
CA ARG A 94 -2.70 -10.76 -14.52
C ARG A 94 -3.97 -10.78 -15.36
N GLN A 95 -4.21 -9.76 -16.17
CA GLN A 95 -5.45 -9.59 -16.94
C GLN A 95 -6.70 -9.71 -16.04
N ARG A 96 -6.62 -9.15 -14.82
CA ARG A 96 -7.70 -9.21 -13.84
C ARG A 96 -8.50 -7.91 -13.83
N ALA A 97 -9.80 -8.04 -14.08
CA ALA A 97 -10.75 -6.97 -13.81
C ALA A 97 -11.02 -6.88 -12.31
N ILE A 98 -11.31 -5.68 -11.84
CA ILE A 98 -11.80 -5.39 -10.49
C ILE A 98 -13.01 -4.46 -10.60
N ARG A 99 -13.81 -4.38 -9.55
CA ARG A 99 -15.01 -3.52 -9.54
C ARG A 99 -14.66 -2.05 -9.64
N GLU A 100 -13.73 -1.62 -8.79
CA GLU A 100 -13.21 -0.25 -8.80
C GLU A 100 -11.79 -0.21 -8.25
N PHE A 101 -11.07 0.82 -8.65
CA PHE A 101 -9.73 1.10 -8.19
C PHE A 101 -9.65 2.53 -7.68
N MET A 102 -9.26 2.69 -6.42
CA MET A 102 -9.17 3.98 -5.74
C MET A 102 -7.74 4.20 -5.22
N PRO A 103 -6.90 4.96 -5.93
CA PRO A 103 -5.62 5.40 -5.40
C PRO A 103 -5.84 6.53 -4.39
N LEU A 104 -5.10 6.46 -3.28
CA LEU A 104 -5.13 7.43 -2.21
C LEU A 104 -3.71 7.90 -1.91
N SER A 105 -3.53 9.20 -1.84
CA SER A 105 -2.29 9.83 -1.41
C SER A 105 -2.56 10.88 -0.35
N GLY A 106 -1.63 11.11 0.55
CA GLY A 106 -1.78 12.09 1.63
C GLY A 106 -0.69 11.96 2.69
N GLY A 107 -0.80 12.82 3.72
CA GLY A 107 0.11 12.82 4.87
C GLY A 107 -0.40 11.94 6.03
N ASP A 108 -0.30 12.48 7.25
CA ASP A 108 -0.53 11.78 8.52
C ASP A 108 -1.92 11.13 8.67
N LEU A 109 -2.91 11.60 7.93
CA LEU A 109 -4.28 11.05 7.99
C LEU A 109 -4.57 9.99 6.93
N LEU A 110 -3.57 9.61 6.12
CA LEU A 110 -3.77 8.68 5.01
C LEU A 110 -4.32 7.32 5.47
N ALA A 111 -3.81 6.77 6.56
CA ALA A 111 -4.31 5.50 7.12
C ALA A 111 -5.80 5.58 7.49
N PHE A 112 -6.23 6.68 8.12
CA PHE A 112 -7.64 6.92 8.43
C PHE A 112 -8.50 6.99 7.17
N HIS A 113 -8.10 7.80 6.19
CA HIS A 113 -8.85 7.94 4.95
C HIS A 113 -8.93 6.63 4.18
N ALA A 114 -7.85 5.86 4.14
CA ALA A 114 -7.79 4.56 3.47
C ALA A 114 -8.73 3.52 4.13
N LEU A 115 -8.71 3.40 5.46
CA LEU A 115 -9.63 2.52 6.18
C LEU A 115 -11.09 2.98 6.02
N ARG A 116 -11.35 4.27 6.15
CA ARG A 116 -12.71 4.82 6.00
C ARG A 116 -13.25 4.60 4.59
N ALA A 117 -12.45 4.87 3.55
CA ALA A 117 -12.83 4.62 2.17
C ALA A 117 -13.11 3.12 1.93
N SER A 118 -12.29 2.23 2.49
CA SER A 118 -12.51 0.78 2.41
C SER A 118 -13.84 0.35 3.05
N MET A 119 -14.20 0.94 4.20
CA MET A 119 -15.48 0.64 4.87
C MET A 119 -16.69 1.19 4.11
N LEU A 120 -16.51 2.23 3.31
CA LEU A 120 -17.55 2.86 2.50
C LEU A 120 -17.62 2.28 1.08
N ALA A 121 -16.66 1.48 0.66
CA ALA A 121 -16.62 0.87 -0.67
C ALA A 121 -17.92 0.09 -0.95
N PRO A 122 -18.44 0.13 -2.19
CA PRO A 122 -19.72 -0.51 -2.54
C PRO A 122 -19.63 -2.04 -2.59
N SER A 123 -18.42 -2.58 -2.69
CA SER A 123 -18.17 -4.03 -2.73
C SER A 123 -18.40 -4.70 -1.37
N ALA A 124 -18.73 -5.99 -1.38
CA ALA A 124 -18.81 -6.79 -0.16
C ALA A 124 -17.43 -6.99 0.49
N ARG A 125 -16.37 -6.97 -0.34
CA ARG A 125 -14.96 -7.10 0.07
C ARG A 125 -14.15 -5.96 -0.54
N ALA A 126 -13.52 -5.16 0.31
CA ALA A 126 -12.55 -4.14 -0.08
C ALA A 126 -11.13 -4.64 0.19
N LEU A 127 -10.25 -4.52 -0.78
CA LEU A 127 -8.84 -4.87 -0.65
C LEU A 127 -8.04 -3.58 -0.46
N LEU A 128 -7.69 -3.29 0.78
CA LEU A 128 -6.79 -2.20 1.11
C LEU A 128 -5.36 -2.68 1.00
N CYS A 129 -4.60 -2.07 0.11
CA CYS A 129 -3.16 -2.28 0.00
C CYS A 129 -2.43 -0.95 0.05
N GLY A 130 -1.16 -0.99 0.37
CA GLY A 130 -0.36 0.22 0.44
C GLY A 130 1.08 -0.07 0.83
N GLY A 131 1.88 0.97 0.82
CA GLY A 131 3.28 0.89 1.19
C GLY A 131 4.04 2.15 0.84
N GLU A 132 5.28 2.15 1.24
CA GLU A 132 6.25 3.21 0.96
C GLU A 132 7.59 2.59 0.58
N GLU A 133 8.42 3.36 -0.11
CA GLU A 133 9.81 3.01 -0.33
C GLU A 133 10.74 4.14 0.13
N THR A 134 11.89 3.74 0.65
CA THR A 134 12.94 4.69 1.05
C THR A 134 13.53 5.34 -0.19
N GLY A 135 13.48 6.68 -0.25
CA GLY A 135 14.18 7.46 -1.25
C GLY A 135 15.67 7.60 -0.95
N THR A 136 16.37 8.34 -1.80
CA THR A 136 17.74 8.80 -1.55
C THR A 136 17.76 10.30 -1.27
N TRP A 137 17.94 11.14 -2.28
CA TRP A 137 17.96 12.59 -2.11
C TRP A 137 16.56 13.19 -1.86
N LEU A 138 15.47 12.58 -2.35
CA LEU A 138 14.11 13.02 -1.98
C LEU A 138 13.84 12.88 -0.48
N LEU A 139 14.48 11.91 0.18
CA LEU A 139 14.37 11.77 1.64
C LEU A 139 14.94 12.98 2.38
N GLU A 140 16.05 13.56 1.92
CA GLU A 140 16.64 14.77 2.50
C GLU A 140 15.67 15.97 2.43
N HIS A 141 14.80 15.98 1.42
CA HIS A 141 13.74 16.98 1.24
C HIS A 141 12.40 16.61 1.88
N ARG A 142 12.32 15.49 2.61
CA ARG A 142 11.09 14.95 3.21
C ARG A 142 9.99 14.61 2.18
N LEU A 143 10.39 14.22 1.00
CA LEU A 143 9.53 13.82 -0.12
C LEU A 143 9.60 12.31 -0.40
N ALA A 144 10.14 11.54 0.55
CA ALA A 144 10.16 10.08 0.52
C ALA A 144 10.05 9.54 1.95
N SER A 145 9.75 8.24 2.06
CA SER A 145 9.72 7.55 3.34
C SER A 145 11.12 7.21 3.82
N GLU A 146 11.31 7.17 5.15
CA GLU A 146 12.53 6.67 5.79
C GLU A 146 12.60 5.13 5.76
N ARG A 147 11.50 4.46 5.40
CA ARG A 147 11.34 3.02 5.49
C ARG A 147 10.64 2.45 4.26
N THR A 148 11.10 1.28 3.81
CA THR A 148 10.43 0.50 2.76
C THR A 148 9.55 -0.56 3.40
N PHE A 149 8.26 -0.58 3.04
CA PHE A 149 7.30 -1.59 3.49
C PHE A 149 6.12 -1.68 2.53
N GLY A 150 5.38 -2.78 2.61
CA GLY A 150 4.11 -2.93 1.91
C GLY A 150 3.16 -3.90 2.58
N PHE A 151 1.89 -3.72 2.36
CA PHE A 151 0.85 -4.56 2.92
C PHE A 151 -0.36 -4.68 1.99
N ALA A 152 -1.17 -5.70 2.26
CA ALA A 152 -2.52 -5.84 1.75
C ALA A 152 -3.41 -6.54 2.79
N ALA A 153 -4.62 -6.03 2.97
CA ALA A 153 -5.64 -6.55 3.87
C ALA A 153 -7.00 -6.60 3.17
N ALA A 154 -7.71 -7.70 3.33
CA ALA A 154 -9.10 -7.80 2.90
C ALA A 154 -10.01 -7.35 4.04
N LEU A 155 -10.88 -6.40 3.76
CA LEU A 155 -11.88 -5.87 4.68
C LEU A 155 -13.27 -6.25 4.19
N ALA A 156 -14.06 -6.87 5.07
CA ALA A 156 -15.45 -7.22 4.80
C ALA A 156 -16.36 -6.66 5.90
N ARG A 157 -17.59 -6.29 5.53
CA ARG A 157 -18.56 -5.75 6.50
C ARG A 157 -19.05 -6.79 7.50
N GLN A 158 -19.05 -8.06 7.09
CA GLN A 158 -19.47 -9.18 7.93
C GLN A 158 -18.28 -10.10 8.17
N PRO A 159 -18.12 -10.64 9.37
CA PRO A 159 -17.09 -11.64 9.63
C PRO A 159 -17.37 -12.88 8.78
N GLY A 160 -16.33 -13.39 8.14
CA GLY A 160 -16.37 -14.63 7.39
C GLY A 160 -15.51 -15.71 8.05
N THR A 161 -15.60 -16.92 7.53
CA THR A 161 -14.70 -18.01 7.92
C THR A 161 -13.26 -17.60 7.61
N GLY A 162 -12.38 -17.62 8.61
CA GLY A 162 -10.99 -17.20 8.48
C GLY A 162 -10.76 -15.69 8.67
N SER A 163 -11.73 -14.94 9.22
CA SER A 163 -11.49 -13.58 9.68
C SER A 163 -10.38 -13.58 10.72
N LEU A 164 -9.33 -12.76 10.47
CA LEU A 164 -8.14 -12.69 11.33
C LEU A 164 -8.30 -11.71 12.48
N GLY A 165 -9.31 -10.83 12.42
CA GLY A 165 -9.53 -9.79 13.42
C GLY A 165 -10.66 -8.85 13.03
N ARG A 166 -10.81 -7.79 13.81
CA ARG A 166 -11.83 -6.76 13.61
C ARG A 166 -11.23 -5.38 13.74
N VAL A 167 -11.57 -4.49 12.78
CA VAL A 167 -11.28 -3.07 12.88
C VAL A 167 -12.59 -2.30 13.05
N ARG A 168 -12.59 -1.33 13.97
CA ARG A 168 -13.72 -0.43 14.23
C ARG A 168 -13.22 1.00 14.25
N LEU A 169 -13.91 1.89 13.54
CA LEU A 169 -13.74 3.33 13.63
C LEU A 169 -14.94 3.93 14.36
N ALA A 170 -14.70 4.76 15.33
CA ALA A 170 -15.73 5.45 16.09
C ALA A 170 -15.38 6.93 16.24
N HIS A 171 -16.40 7.79 16.13
CA HIS A 171 -16.22 9.19 16.46
C HIS A 171 -16.04 9.34 17.98
N ALA A 172 -15.03 10.07 18.40
CA ALA A 172 -14.74 10.34 19.80
C ALA A 172 -13.88 11.60 19.91
N GLU A 173 -14.06 12.36 20.98
CA GLU A 173 -13.24 13.54 21.23
C GLU A 173 -11.80 13.15 21.55
N GLY A 174 -10.85 13.82 20.92
CA GLY A 174 -9.43 13.63 21.18
C GLY A 174 -8.56 14.02 20.00
N LYS A 175 -7.24 13.98 20.23
CA LYS A 175 -6.21 14.36 19.27
C LYS A 175 -5.21 13.23 19.15
N GLY A 176 -4.72 13.01 17.96
CA GLY A 176 -3.73 12.02 17.63
C GLY A 176 -3.93 11.56 16.19
N SER A 177 -2.92 10.92 15.66
CA SER A 177 -2.98 10.31 14.33
C SER A 177 -2.14 9.04 14.32
N LEU A 178 -2.58 8.10 13.49
CA LEU A 178 -1.81 6.91 13.14
C LEU A 178 -1.51 7.01 11.65
N GLY A 179 -0.24 7.23 11.31
CA GLY A 179 0.19 7.27 9.91
C GLY A 179 0.18 5.90 9.24
N LEU A 180 0.47 5.86 7.94
CA LEU A 180 0.44 4.61 7.17
C LEU A 180 1.46 3.58 7.68
N ALA A 181 2.66 4.03 8.07
CA ALA A 181 3.68 3.16 8.67
C ALA A 181 3.20 2.54 10.00
N GLY A 182 2.53 3.31 10.85
CA GLY A 182 1.96 2.79 12.09
C GLY A 182 0.85 1.75 11.83
N LEU A 183 -0.01 1.97 10.84
CA LEU A 183 -0.99 0.96 10.43
C LEU A 183 -0.30 -0.32 9.93
N PHE A 184 0.75 -0.17 9.11
CA PHE A 184 1.55 -1.31 8.66
C PHE A 184 2.12 -2.09 9.86
N ASP A 185 2.72 -1.41 10.84
CA ASP A 185 3.30 -2.07 12.02
C ASP A 185 2.27 -2.89 12.79
N LEU A 186 1.06 -2.35 13.01
CA LEU A 186 -0.04 -3.09 13.66
C LEU A 186 -0.43 -4.35 12.89
N LEU A 187 -0.49 -4.27 11.56
CA LEU A 187 -0.81 -5.42 10.70
C LEU A 187 0.33 -6.44 10.65
N HIS A 188 1.57 -5.98 10.66
CA HIS A 188 2.77 -6.81 10.56
C HIS A 188 3.02 -7.61 11.83
N THR A 189 2.93 -6.95 12.98
CA THR A 189 3.16 -7.57 14.28
C THR A 189 1.91 -8.21 14.89
N LYS A 190 0.75 -8.03 14.24
CA LYS A 190 -0.56 -8.43 14.78
C LYS A 190 -0.80 -7.89 16.19
N THR A 191 -0.42 -6.64 16.39
CA THR A 191 -0.61 -5.96 17.67
C THR A 191 -2.02 -5.40 17.76
N GLU A 192 -2.69 -5.61 18.88
CA GLU A 192 -3.95 -4.93 19.17
C GLU A 192 -3.74 -3.42 19.33
N PHE A 193 -4.73 -2.66 18.93
CA PHE A 193 -4.67 -1.22 19.03
C PHE A 193 -6.00 -0.65 19.50
N ASP A 194 -5.93 0.29 20.43
CA ASP A 194 -7.07 1.11 20.85
C ASP A 194 -6.59 2.53 21.08
N GLY A 195 -6.75 3.37 20.07
CA GLY A 195 -6.18 4.72 20.09
C GLY A 195 -6.72 5.63 18.99
N TRP A 196 -6.14 6.82 18.91
CA TRP A 196 -6.52 7.83 17.92
C TRP A 196 -5.88 7.52 16.58
N ILE A 197 -6.69 7.41 15.53
CA ILE A 197 -6.21 7.27 14.16
C ILE A 197 -6.25 8.61 13.42
N ALA A 198 -7.12 9.51 13.83
CA ALA A 198 -7.24 10.88 13.33
C ALA A 198 -7.88 11.75 14.41
N PRO A 199 -7.74 13.09 14.36
CA PRO A 199 -8.47 13.99 15.25
C PRO A 199 -9.98 13.72 15.18
N GLY A 200 -10.60 13.47 16.35
CA GLY A 200 -12.01 13.14 16.45
C GLY A 200 -12.37 11.69 16.07
N TRP A 201 -11.40 10.80 15.80
CA TRP A 201 -11.65 9.42 15.43
C TRP A 201 -10.75 8.44 16.18
N ARG A 202 -11.38 7.48 16.84
CA ARG A 202 -10.72 6.37 17.53
C ARG A 202 -10.80 5.11 16.69
N MET A 203 -9.73 4.37 16.63
CA MET A 203 -9.67 3.03 16.03
C MET A 203 -9.46 1.99 17.11
N THR A 204 -10.22 0.91 17.03
CA THR A 204 -9.95 -0.33 17.77
C THR A 204 -9.63 -1.42 16.76
N LEU A 205 -8.51 -2.10 16.95
CA LEU A 205 -8.08 -3.26 16.17
C LEU A 205 -7.86 -4.43 17.13
N THR A 206 -8.56 -5.53 16.90
CA THR A 206 -8.42 -6.77 17.68
C THR A 206 -8.16 -7.94 16.74
N TRP A 207 -7.42 -8.91 17.22
CA TRP A 207 -7.08 -10.12 16.47
C TRP A 207 -7.86 -11.33 17.02
N ALA A 208 -8.17 -12.30 16.11
CA ALA A 208 -8.91 -13.53 16.46
C ALA A 208 -7.96 -14.60 17.05
#